data_17e278e6e958675ab22a7099adaeef0a
#
_entry.id   17e278e6e958675ab22a7099adaeef0a
#
_cell.length_a   1.000
_cell.length_b   1.000
_cell.length_c   1.000
_cell.angle_alpha   90.00
_cell.angle_beta   90.00
_cell.angle_gamma   90.00
#
_symmetry.space_group_name_H-M   'P 1'
#
loop_
_entity.id
_entity.type
_entity.pdbx_description
1 polymer ?
#
loop_
_entity_poly.entity_id
_entity_poly.type
_entity_poly.pdbx_seq_one_letter_code
_entity_poly.pdbx_strand_id
1 'polypeptide(L)'
;MIPQVARRTPDKVMRLSRLGSFHQSRISFMRVLLRRLASEKWRFDAPKWNINEKGFGHAVYSVHGPERSYSLVAFAHDLPANLRSDRVIAEAWDCTFTLHDGIPTEADIDRLKKNVPLQESGRVSNSELTLSRANRSVRLWDHVIESLATGNQPDKEKLNDVGYLMRTTAVYGSGKFGAADRCDISDRDELRNPFQVEMLTVYLIRCFVMDLVEYMAQVKGGNNAVKLDTDIRRSMGIGNSTGLGMAPFLVHHPTLLNAWIMARETALARVRAVESVPSQIFDQMEVHLKRALDNALNWNSKHDIQKPKIKKLCEELFNALVKFNDLRSEVYPWDALYCWAEKNTGEDAQEQIVSAIFEPYPELVDDLADCMYIDESKHFKIDASGTTNQLKVQIEENYAWALETDYATNEEQARFWYVSEAKLEPRLGERHKEDGGDLEQPLAIARDVSSLYANLQVDQHLAEYLLANPEHRHIIRRIQLSNKFPYSEVRDNLLNSKMLPIDMLRCKLSFFGATKFDPRSDRWVRICLFKNAPFPHELTNADNWSYGTSQC
;
A
#
# COMPACT_ATOMS: atom_id res chain seq x y z
N MET A 1 -16.56 0.99 35.60
CA MET A 1 -15.57 1.87 34.92
C MET A 1 -15.01 1.05 33.77
N ILE A 2 -15.32 1.42 32.54
CA ILE A 2 -14.71 0.76 31.36
C ILE A 2 -13.21 1.02 31.47
N PRO A 3 -12.33 -0.01 31.50
CA PRO A 3 -10.91 0.24 31.49
C PRO A 3 -10.59 0.97 30.20
N GLN A 4 -10.11 2.19 30.31
CA GLN A 4 -9.65 2.94 29.14
C GLN A 4 -8.34 2.28 28.69
N VAL A 5 -8.44 1.30 27.80
CA VAL A 5 -7.26 0.66 27.21
C VAL A 5 -6.50 1.73 26.46
N ALA A 6 -5.30 2.03 26.91
CA ALA A 6 -4.45 3.02 26.28
C ALA A 6 -3.94 2.51 24.92
N ARG A 7 -3.75 3.42 23.98
CA ARG A 7 -3.01 3.15 22.75
C ARG A 7 -1.58 2.73 23.08
N ARG A 8 -1.02 1.83 22.29
CA ARG A 8 0.41 1.49 22.42
C ARG A 8 1.26 2.73 22.14
N THR A 9 2.37 2.84 22.86
CA THR A 9 3.26 4.00 22.77
C THR A 9 4.07 4.02 21.45
N PRO A 10 4.52 5.19 20.97
CA PRO A 10 5.29 5.29 19.74
C PRO A 10 6.60 4.49 19.75
N ASP A 11 7.29 4.40 20.89
CA ASP A 11 8.50 3.59 21.03
C ASP A 11 8.26 2.09 20.78
N LYS A 12 7.06 1.61 21.08
CA LYS A 12 6.65 0.24 20.80
C LYS A 12 6.20 0.04 19.35
N VAL A 13 5.37 0.95 18.83
CA VAL A 13 4.65 0.74 17.56
C VAL A 13 5.46 1.18 16.35
N MET A 14 6.26 2.26 16.49
CA MET A 14 6.93 2.90 15.37
C MET A 14 8.20 2.20 14.93
N ARG A 15 8.18 0.87 14.87
CA ARG A 15 9.21 0.00 14.32
C ARG A 15 8.68 -0.67 13.05
N LEU A 16 9.53 -0.88 12.06
CA LEU A 16 9.13 -1.52 10.79
C LEU A 16 8.47 -2.89 11.01
N SER A 17 8.98 -3.65 11.97
CA SER A 17 8.40 -4.95 12.36
C SER A 17 6.97 -4.87 12.89
N ARG A 18 6.52 -3.70 13.32
CA ARG A 18 5.18 -3.47 13.88
C ARG A 18 4.26 -2.62 13.01
N LEU A 19 4.79 -1.96 11.98
CA LEU A 19 3.99 -1.10 11.10
C LEU A 19 3.02 -1.86 10.19
N GLY A 20 3.19 -3.16 10.05
CA GLY A 20 2.35 -3.97 9.19
C GLY A 20 2.23 -5.41 9.64
N SER A 21 1.36 -6.15 8.99
CA SER A 21 1.16 -7.59 9.20
C SER A 21 0.99 -8.31 7.87
N PHE A 22 0.99 -9.63 7.88
CA PHE A 22 0.64 -10.46 6.73
C PHE A 22 -0.87 -10.49 6.42
N HIS A 23 -1.61 -9.57 7.00
CA HIS A 23 -3.05 -9.44 6.87
C HIS A 23 -3.42 -8.07 6.28
N GLN A 24 -4.40 -8.06 5.38
CA GLN A 24 -4.99 -6.82 4.90
C GLN A 24 -5.79 -6.16 6.02
N SER A 25 -5.31 -5.03 6.51
CA SER A 25 -6.04 -4.31 7.55
C SER A 25 -7.43 -3.88 7.07
N ARG A 26 -8.41 -3.92 7.97
CA ARG A 26 -9.74 -3.40 7.70
C ARG A 26 -9.73 -1.92 7.29
N ILE A 27 -8.77 -1.15 7.79
CA ILE A 27 -8.53 0.25 7.39
C ILE A 27 -7.52 0.41 6.25
N SER A 28 -7.24 -0.65 5.48
CA SER A 28 -6.42 -0.53 4.27
C SER A 28 -7.13 0.31 3.20
N PHE A 29 -6.34 1.04 2.42
CA PHE A 29 -6.88 1.99 1.43
C PHE A 29 -7.81 1.33 0.41
N MET A 30 -7.52 0.11 -0.02
CA MET A 30 -8.40 -0.66 -0.91
C MET A 30 -9.74 -0.99 -0.26
N ARG A 31 -9.73 -1.48 0.98
CA ARG A 31 -10.97 -1.87 1.66
C ARG A 31 -11.83 -0.66 1.98
N VAL A 32 -11.20 0.46 2.36
CA VAL A 32 -11.90 1.75 2.55
C VAL A 32 -12.61 2.17 1.26
N LEU A 33 -11.92 2.12 0.12
CA LEU A 33 -12.56 2.43 -1.17
C LEU A 33 -13.74 1.50 -1.46
N LEU A 34 -13.54 0.19 -1.40
CA LEU A 34 -14.59 -0.77 -1.78
C LEU A 34 -15.84 -0.66 -0.89
N ARG A 35 -15.65 -0.43 0.43
CA ARG A 35 -16.78 -0.17 1.31
C ARG A 35 -17.53 1.10 0.94
N ARG A 36 -16.81 2.18 0.60
CA ARG A 36 -17.43 3.42 0.14
C ARG A 36 -18.21 3.21 -1.15
N LEU A 37 -17.61 2.59 -2.16
CA LEU A 37 -18.29 2.28 -3.42
C LEU A 37 -19.58 1.48 -3.21
N ALA A 38 -19.57 0.53 -2.27
CA ALA A 38 -20.73 -0.30 -1.96
C ALA A 38 -21.80 0.46 -1.16
N SER A 39 -21.41 1.13 -0.07
CA SER A 39 -22.34 1.82 0.84
C SER A 39 -23.05 3.01 0.18
N GLU A 40 -22.33 3.75 -0.65
CA GLU A 40 -22.84 4.90 -1.40
C GLU A 40 -23.47 4.48 -2.74
N LYS A 41 -23.48 3.18 -3.08
CA LYS A 41 -24.11 2.60 -4.28
C LYS A 41 -23.62 3.23 -5.59
N TRP A 42 -22.31 3.38 -5.72
CA TRP A 42 -21.72 3.91 -6.94
C TRP A 42 -22.06 3.03 -8.14
N ARG A 43 -22.38 3.67 -9.26
CA ARG A 43 -22.74 3.00 -10.52
C ARG A 43 -21.57 3.04 -11.48
N PHE A 44 -21.44 1.99 -12.28
CA PHE A 44 -20.33 1.79 -13.21
C PHE A 44 -20.88 1.51 -14.60
N ASP A 45 -20.26 2.10 -15.59
CA ASP A 45 -20.50 1.81 -17.00
C ASP A 45 -19.22 1.87 -17.83
N ALA A 46 -19.30 1.39 -19.08
CA ALA A 46 -18.23 1.45 -20.07
C ALA A 46 -18.75 2.12 -21.34
N PRO A 47 -18.91 3.45 -21.34
CA PRO A 47 -19.59 4.17 -22.40
C PRO A 47 -18.86 4.13 -23.75
N LYS A 48 -17.57 3.79 -23.75
CA LYS A 48 -16.78 3.79 -25.00
C LYS A 48 -15.81 2.62 -25.04
N TRP A 49 -15.91 1.86 -26.13
CA TRP A 49 -14.99 0.77 -26.44
C TRP A 49 -14.54 0.86 -27.89
N ASN A 50 -13.40 1.47 -28.14
CA ASN A 50 -12.76 1.66 -29.44
C ASN A 50 -11.45 0.88 -29.52
N ILE A 51 -11.52 -0.42 -29.23
CA ILE A 51 -10.40 -1.35 -29.33
C ILE A 51 -10.60 -2.18 -30.59
N ASN A 52 -9.57 -2.23 -31.44
CA ASN A 52 -9.58 -3.00 -32.67
C ASN A 52 -9.32 -4.50 -32.41
N GLU A 53 -9.43 -5.32 -33.46
CA GLU A 53 -9.22 -6.77 -33.40
C GLU A 53 -7.80 -7.18 -32.96
N LYS A 54 -6.82 -6.27 -33.03
CA LYS A 54 -5.47 -6.49 -32.52
C LYS A 54 -5.32 -6.11 -31.04
N GLY A 55 -6.37 -5.60 -30.42
CA GLY A 55 -6.37 -5.18 -29.02
C GLY A 55 -5.78 -3.80 -28.80
N PHE A 56 -5.77 -2.91 -29.82
CA PHE A 56 -5.24 -1.55 -29.73
C PHE A 56 -6.34 -0.51 -29.89
N GLY A 57 -6.17 0.61 -29.22
CA GLY A 57 -7.14 1.70 -29.27
C GLY A 57 -7.36 2.33 -27.89
N HIS A 58 -8.60 2.70 -27.61
CA HIS A 58 -8.94 3.29 -26.31
C HIS A 58 -10.32 2.84 -25.82
N ALA A 59 -10.49 2.86 -24.49
CA ALA A 59 -11.76 2.61 -23.84
C ALA A 59 -11.97 3.62 -22.69
N VAL A 60 -13.23 3.86 -22.35
CA VAL A 60 -13.63 4.71 -21.22
C VAL A 60 -14.49 3.89 -20.26
N TYR A 61 -14.12 3.90 -19.00
CA TYR A 61 -14.88 3.32 -17.89
C TYR A 61 -15.31 4.44 -16.96
N SER A 62 -16.58 4.67 -16.82
CA SER A 62 -17.12 5.72 -15.97
C SER A 62 -17.67 5.16 -14.67
N VAL A 63 -17.48 5.92 -13.61
CA VAL A 63 -18.04 5.63 -12.30
C VAL A 63 -18.78 6.86 -11.79
N HIS A 64 -20.00 6.66 -11.31
CA HIS A 64 -20.90 7.70 -10.87
C HIS A 64 -21.12 7.57 -9.37
N GLY A 65 -20.51 8.46 -8.61
CA GLY A 65 -20.74 8.62 -7.18
C GLY A 65 -21.99 9.48 -6.91
N PRO A 66 -22.28 9.74 -5.63
CA PRO A 66 -23.44 10.54 -5.23
C PRO A 66 -23.42 11.97 -5.80
N GLU A 67 -22.27 12.60 -5.83
CA GLU A 67 -22.13 14.02 -6.22
C GLU A 67 -21.38 14.19 -7.53
N ARG A 68 -20.41 13.35 -7.82
CA ARG A 68 -19.49 13.49 -8.97
C ARG A 68 -19.32 12.18 -9.72
N SER A 69 -18.86 12.31 -10.95
CA SER A 69 -18.47 11.19 -11.79
C SER A 69 -16.98 11.26 -12.10
N TYR A 70 -16.38 10.10 -12.33
CA TYR A 70 -14.97 9.96 -12.72
C TYR A 70 -14.87 8.95 -13.85
N SER A 71 -13.89 9.11 -14.73
CA SER A 71 -13.72 8.20 -15.86
C SER A 71 -12.26 7.75 -16.02
N LEU A 72 -12.05 6.47 -16.05
CA LEU A 72 -10.78 5.92 -16.52
C LEU A 72 -10.75 5.98 -18.04
N VAL A 73 -9.80 6.70 -18.61
CA VAL A 73 -9.49 6.64 -20.04
C VAL A 73 -8.26 5.76 -20.21
N ALA A 74 -8.46 4.61 -20.87
CA ALA A 74 -7.45 3.60 -21.11
C ALA A 74 -7.00 3.64 -22.58
N PHE A 75 -5.68 3.67 -22.82
CA PHE A 75 -5.08 3.57 -24.13
C PHE A 75 -4.27 2.29 -24.23
N ALA A 76 -4.59 1.43 -25.19
CA ALA A 76 -3.84 0.23 -25.51
C ALA A 76 -3.00 0.45 -26.76
N HIS A 77 -1.70 0.13 -26.68
CA HIS A 77 -0.72 0.46 -27.71
C HIS A 77 -0.23 -0.77 -28.44
N ASP A 78 0.18 -0.57 -29.70
CA ASP A 78 0.91 -1.57 -30.48
C ASP A 78 2.37 -1.58 -30.03
N LEU A 79 2.68 -2.43 -29.06
CA LEU A 79 4.03 -2.59 -28.56
C LEU A 79 4.68 -3.83 -29.19
N PRO A 80 5.78 -3.70 -29.96
CA PRO A 80 6.53 -4.83 -30.47
C PRO A 80 6.97 -5.79 -29.36
N ALA A 81 6.97 -7.09 -29.65
CA ALA A 81 7.25 -8.12 -28.64
C ALA A 81 8.65 -8.00 -28.02
N ASN A 82 9.64 -7.54 -28.79
CA ASN A 82 11.01 -7.33 -28.32
C ASN A 82 11.17 -6.15 -27.33
N LEU A 83 10.20 -5.23 -27.30
CA LEU A 83 10.18 -4.11 -26.35
C LEU A 83 9.42 -4.46 -25.05
N ARG A 84 8.69 -5.60 -25.04
CA ARG A 84 8.02 -6.06 -23.83
C ARG A 84 9.03 -6.60 -22.84
N SER A 85 8.97 -6.12 -21.64
CA SER A 85 9.89 -6.50 -20.58
C SER A 85 9.15 -6.78 -19.27
N ASP A 86 9.55 -7.84 -18.59
CA ASP A 86 9.14 -8.11 -17.18
C ASP A 86 9.96 -7.27 -16.19
N ARG A 87 10.78 -6.34 -16.67
CA ARG A 87 11.56 -5.44 -15.83
C ARG A 87 10.64 -4.46 -15.13
N VAL A 88 11.03 -4.06 -13.94
CA VAL A 88 10.32 -3.04 -13.14
C VAL A 88 10.33 -1.70 -13.85
N ILE A 89 11.39 -1.47 -14.61
CA ILE A 89 11.65 -0.29 -15.39
C ILE A 89 11.55 -0.69 -16.86
N ALA A 90 10.44 -0.34 -17.49
CA ALA A 90 10.26 -0.54 -18.91
C ALA A 90 10.40 0.80 -19.64
N GLU A 91 10.94 0.75 -20.84
CA GLU A 91 11.07 1.90 -21.72
C GLU A 91 9.80 2.14 -22.54
N ALA A 92 8.97 1.10 -22.68
CA ALA A 92 7.74 1.13 -23.44
C ALA A 92 6.61 0.42 -22.70
N TRP A 93 5.36 0.75 -23.02
CA TRP A 93 4.18 0.34 -22.28
C TRP A 93 3.12 -0.25 -23.20
N ASP A 94 2.50 -1.35 -22.79
CA ASP A 94 1.35 -1.93 -23.49
C ASP A 94 0.09 -1.07 -23.32
N CYS A 95 -0.06 -0.45 -22.16
CA CYS A 95 -1.21 0.42 -21.88
C CYS A 95 -0.79 1.62 -21.03
N THR A 96 -1.48 2.74 -21.25
CA THR A 96 -1.41 3.94 -20.43
C THR A 96 -2.81 4.37 -20.01
N PHE A 97 -2.93 4.99 -18.85
CA PHE A 97 -4.21 5.31 -18.24
C PHE A 97 -4.19 6.68 -17.61
N THR A 98 -5.36 7.32 -17.58
CA THR A 98 -5.63 8.45 -16.71
C THR A 98 -7.00 8.29 -16.05
N LEU A 99 -7.13 8.70 -14.80
CA LEU A 99 -8.44 8.96 -14.19
C LEU A 99 -8.77 10.43 -14.47
N HIS A 100 -9.82 10.63 -15.25
CA HIS A 100 -10.34 11.95 -15.62
C HIS A 100 -11.43 12.38 -14.64
N ASP A 101 -11.44 13.64 -14.27
CA ASP A 101 -12.49 14.25 -13.44
C ASP A 101 -13.73 14.50 -14.31
N GLY A 102 -14.80 13.81 -14.01
CA GLY A 102 -16.03 13.84 -14.80
C GLY A 102 -16.05 12.86 -15.98
N ILE A 103 -16.97 13.11 -16.92
CA ILE A 103 -17.14 12.35 -18.15
C ILE A 103 -16.39 13.06 -19.27
N PRO A 104 -15.36 12.42 -19.88
CA PRO A 104 -14.57 13.07 -20.92
C PRO A 104 -15.41 13.27 -22.20
N THR A 105 -15.27 14.46 -22.82
CA THR A 105 -15.76 14.72 -24.16
C THR A 105 -14.84 14.11 -25.23
N GLU A 106 -15.29 14.09 -26.50
CA GLU A 106 -14.42 13.64 -27.60
C GLU A 106 -13.15 14.52 -27.71
N ALA A 107 -13.26 15.80 -27.47
CA ALA A 107 -12.11 16.71 -27.47
C ALA A 107 -11.13 16.40 -26.33
N ASP A 108 -11.64 16.01 -25.15
CA ASP A 108 -10.79 15.55 -24.05
C ASP A 108 -10.07 14.26 -24.40
N ILE A 109 -10.78 13.30 -25.00
CA ILE A 109 -10.17 12.03 -25.42
C ILE A 109 -9.08 12.27 -26.47
N ASP A 110 -9.31 13.14 -27.46
CA ASP A 110 -8.31 13.48 -28.46
C ASP A 110 -7.08 14.18 -27.87
N ARG A 111 -7.29 15.04 -26.88
CA ARG A 111 -6.22 15.67 -26.12
C ARG A 111 -5.45 14.63 -25.29
N LEU A 112 -6.13 13.78 -24.56
CA LEU A 112 -5.55 12.73 -23.73
C LEU A 112 -4.77 11.71 -24.57
N LYS A 113 -5.27 11.34 -25.74
CA LYS A 113 -4.58 10.45 -26.69
C LYS A 113 -3.22 10.97 -27.12
N LYS A 114 -3.04 12.29 -27.18
CA LYS A 114 -1.76 12.91 -27.52
C LYS A 114 -0.82 12.99 -26.30
N ASN A 115 -1.35 13.17 -25.11
CA ASN A 115 -0.57 13.52 -23.91
C ASN A 115 -0.28 12.32 -23.02
N VAL A 116 -1.27 11.47 -22.74
CA VAL A 116 -1.16 10.38 -21.77
C VAL A 116 -0.12 9.33 -22.17
N PRO A 117 0.03 8.90 -23.42
CA PRO A 117 1.10 7.99 -23.84
C PRO A 117 2.52 8.51 -23.60
N LEU A 118 2.70 9.84 -23.65
CA LEU A 118 4.01 10.50 -23.56
C LEU A 118 4.43 10.88 -22.12
N GLN A 119 3.76 10.46 -21.14
CA GLN A 119 3.82 10.79 -19.70
C GLN A 119 5.21 11.06 -19.06
N GLU A 120 6.09 11.75 -19.70
CA GLU A 120 7.42 12.05 -19.16
C GLU A 120 7.39 13.21 -18.16
N SER A 121 6.43 14.12 -18.29
CA SER A 121 6.39 15.40 -17.56
C SER A 121 5.21 15.55 -16.57
N GLY A 122 4.46 14.50 -16.30
CA GLY A 122 3.31 14.57 -15.41
C GLY A 122 2.00 14.94 -16.12
N ARG A 123 0.99 15.34 -15.35
CA ARG A 123 -0.32 15.70 -15.91
C ARG A 123 -0.26 17.04 -16.64
N VAL A 124 -1.09 17.14 -17.67
CA VAL A 124 -1.18 18.33 -18.53
C VAL A 124 -2.26 19.29 -18.07
N SER A 125 -3.30 18.80 -17.37
CA SER A 125 -4.41 19.62 -16.86
C SER A 125 -4.93 19.14 -15.51
N ASN A 126 -5.77 19.95 -14.86
CA ASN A 126 -6.39 19.62 -13.59
C ASN A 126 -7.47 18.52 -13.70
N SER A 127 -7.95 18.22 -14.91
CA SER A 127 -8.88 17.12 -15.13
C SER A 127 -8.24 15.74 -15.07
N GLU A 128 -6.93 15.65 -15.12
CA GLU A 128 -6.19 14.38 -15.04
C GLU A 128 -5.79 14.11 -13.60
N LEU A 129 -6.63 13.38 -12.87
CA LEU A 129 -6.39 13.12 -11.43
C LEU A 129 -5.25 12.15 -11.20
N THR A 130 -5.08 11.15 -12.08
CA THR A 130 -3.96 10.21 -12.04
C THR A 130 -3.42 9.93 -13.42
N LEU A 131 -2.17 9.49 -13.46
CA LEU A 131 -1.53 8.89 -14.62
C LEU A 131 -0.96 7.52 -14.24
N SER A 132 -1.10 6.53 -15.13
CA SER A 132 -0.56 5.20 -14.90
C SER A 132 -0.13 4.53 -16.19
N ARG A 133 0.79 3.56 -16.06
CA ARG A 133 1.34 2.77 -17.15
C ARG A 133 1.34 1.30 -16.74
N ALA A 134 1.07 0.41 -17.70
CA ALA A 134 1.09 -1.02 -17.41
C ALA A 134 1.63 -1.83 -18.59
N ASN A 135 2.25 -2.96 -18.25
CA ASN A 135 2.67 -3.97 -19.22
C ASN A 135 1.94 -5.29 -18.96
N ARG A 136 1.64 -6.00 -20.04
CA ARG A 136 1.05 -7.33 -20.01
C ARG A 136 2.00 -8.31 -19.32
N SER A 137 1.44 -9.25 -18.58
CA SER A 137 2.22 -10.34 -18.00
C SER A 137 2.70 -11.26 -19.11
N VAL A 138 4.01 -11.33 -19.33
CA VAL A 138 4.62 -12.25 -20.32
C VAL A 138 4.36 -13.72 -19.99
N ARG A 139 3.93 -14.05 -18.77
CA ARG A 139 3.67 -15.42 -18.33
C ARG A 139 2.21 -15.84 -18.47
N LEU A 140 1.27 -14.90 -18.37
CA LEU A 140 -0.15 -15.23 -18.30
C LEU A 140 -0.99 -14.65 -19.42
N TRP A 141 -0.63 -13.53 -20.00
CA TRP A 141 -1.50 -12.82 -20.94
C TRP A 141 -1.95 -13.70 -22.09
N ASP A 142 -0.99 -14.22 -22.86
CA ASP A 142 -1.29 -15.06 -24.03
C ASP A 142 -1.90 -16.39 -23.61
N HIS A 143 -1.43 -17.01 -22.50
CA HIS A 143 -1.98 -18.24 -21.98
C HIS A 143 -3.49 -18.12 -21.66
N VAL A 144 -3.90 -17.03 -21.03
CA VAL A 144 -5.32 -16.83 -20.68
C VAL A 144 -6.15 -16.61 -21.95
N ILE A 145 -5.68 -15.76 -22.89
CA ILE A 145 -6.38 -15.53 -24.15
C ILE A 145 -6.54 -16.85 -24.94
N GLU A 146 -5.49 -17.66 -25.03
CA GLU A 146 -5.52 -18.93 -25.74
C GLU A 146 -6.45 -19.95 -25.11
N SER A 147 -6.42 -20.07 -23.80
CA SER A 147 -7.34 -20.97 -23.08
C SER A 147 -8.79 -20.59 -23.36
N LEU A 148 -9.14 -19.31 -23.15
CA LEU A 148 -10.50 -18.83 -23.39
C LEU A 148 -10.93 -18.96 -24.86
N ALA A 149 -10.04 -18.65 -25.81
CA ALA A 149 -10.32 -18.76 -27.24
C ALA A 149 -10.64 -20.19 -27.69
N THR A 150 -10.09 -21.20 -27.00
CA THR A 150 -10.33 -22.62 -27.25
C THR A 150 -11.49 -23.23 -26.43
N GLY A 151 -12.24 -22.42 -25.70
CA GLY A 151 -13.38 -22.86 -24.91
C GLY A 151 -13.02 -23.39 -23.51
N ASN A 152 -11.80 -23.16 -23.04
CA ASN A 152 -11.31 -23.67 -21.76
C ASN A 152 -11.03 -22.55 -20.78
N GLN A 153 -11.10 -22.84 -19.48
CA GLN A 153 -10.60 -21.95 -18.46
C GLN A 153 -9.07 -22.07 -18.33
N PRO A 154 -8.35 -20.99 -18.00
CA PRO A 154 -6.91 -21.03 -17.82
C PRO A 154 -6.51 -21.86 -16.59
N ASP A 155 -5.29 -22.39 -16.63
CA ASP A 155 -4.72 -23.20 -15.55
C ASP A 155 -4.62 -22.42 -14.23
N LYS A 156 -5.27 -22.96 -13.18
CA LYS A 156 -5.34 -22.32 -11.86
C LYS A 156 -3.99 -22.21 -11.17
N GLU A 157 -3.09 -23.17 -11.35
CA GLU A 157 -1.75 -23.12 -10.72
C GLU A 157 -0.92 -21.98 -11.31
N LYS A 158 -0.93 -21.85 -12.66
CA LYS A 158 -0.26 -20.74 -13.33
C LYS A 158 -0.84 -19.38 -12.92
N LEU A 159 -2.17 -19.30 -12.78
CA LEU A 159 -2.83 -18.08 -12.31
C LEU A 159 -2.39 -17.72 -10.89
N ASN A 160 -2.34 -18.71 -9.99
CA ASN A 160 -1.93 -18.49 -8.60
C ASN A 160 -0.47 -18.08 -8.49
N ASP A 161 0.41 -18.59 -9.34
CA ASP A 161 1.83 -18.23 -9.37
C ASP A 161 2.06 -16.74 -9.66
N VAL A 162 1.22 -16.12 -10.50
CA VAL A 162 1.39 -14.74 -10.94
C VAL A 162 0.37 -13.79 -10.31
N GLY A 163 -0.91 -14.14 -10.36
CA GLY A 163 -2.02 -13.40 -9.75
C GLY A 163 -2.48 -12.14 -10.49
N TYR A 164 -1.89 -11.81 -11.65
CA TYR A 164 -2.26 -10.62 -12.44
C TYR A 164 -2.00 -10.80 -13.94
N LEU A 165 -2.81 -10.16 -14.76
CA LEU A 165 -2.65 -10.13 -16.22
C LEU A 165 -1.87 -8.91 -16.70
N MET A 166 -1.98 -7.79 -15.98
CA MET A 166 -1.18 -6.59 -16.20
C MET A 166 -0.51 -6.14 -14.91
N ARG A 167 0.63 -5.50 -15.08
CA ARG A 167 1.43 -4.93 -14.00
C ARG A 167 1.63 -3.44 -14.23
N THR A 168 1.15 -2.63 -13.28
CA THR A 168 1.45 -1.21 -13.23
C THR A 168 2.81 -0.99 -12.60
N THR A 169 3.55 0.00 -13.04
CA THR A 169 4.78 0.43 -12.39
C THR A 169 4.48 1.38 -11.25
N ALA A 170 3.60 2.34 -11.49
CA ALA A 170 3.10 3.28 -10.50
C ALA A 170 1.75 3.84 -10.96
N VAL A 171 0.96 4.32 -10.03
CA VAL A 171 -0.17 5.19 -10.26
C VAL A 171 0.18 6.51 -9.58
N TYR A 172 0.31 7.55 -10.36
CA TYR A 172 0.71 8.86 -9.88
C TYR A 172 -0.53 9.73 -9.74
N GLY A 173 -0.86 10.13 -8.52
CA GLY A 173 -1.78 11.23 -8.29
C GLY A 173 -1.07 12.54 -8.61
N SER A 174 -1.63 13.33 -9.52
CA SER A 174 -1.20 14.68 -9.89
C SER A 174 0.34 14.91 -10.01
N GLY A 175 1.05 13.94 -10.58
CA GLY A 175 2.48 14.06 -10.89
C GLY A 175 3.43 13.63 -9.78
N LYS A 176 2.94 13.30 -8.58
CA LYS A 176 3.73 12.76 -7.48
C LYS A 176 3.04 11.54 -6.87
N PHE A 177 3.84 10.58 -6.43
CA PHE A 177 3.31 9.35 -5.86
C PHE A 177 2.52 9.61 -4.58
N GLY A 178 1.24 9.42 -4.65
CA GLY A 178 0.33 9.03 -3.54
C GLY A 178 -0.19 10.07 -2.59
N ALA A 179 0.37 11.23 -2.36
CA ALA A 179 -0.18 12.15 -1.35
C ALA A 179 0.10 13.64 -1.60
N ALA A 180 0.79 13.96 -2.66
CA ALA A 180 1.36 15.28 -2.80
C ALA A 180 0.33 16.38 -3.10
N ASP A 181 -0.79 16.03 -3.73
CA ASP A 181 -1.73 17.02 -4.26
C ASP A 181 -3.15 16.85 -3.73
N ARG A 182 -3.27 16.42 -2.47
CA ARG A 182 -4.57 16.36 -1.80
C ARG A 182 -5.31 17.70 -1.79
N CYS A 183 -4.58 18.81 -1.83
CA CYS A 183 -5.19 20.12 -1.95
C CYS A 183 -6.00 20.27 -3.23
N ASP A 184 -5.57 19.62 -4.34
CA ASP A 184 -6.27 19.69 -5.62
C ASP A 184 -7.52 18.82 -5.67
N ILE A 185 -7.68 17.88 -4.73
CA ILE A 185 -8.84 17.01 -4.57
C ILE A 185 -9.57 17.23 -3.24
N SER A 186 -9.21 18.24 -2.49
CA SER A 186 -9.77 18.52 -1.15
C SER A 186 -11.26 18.87 -1.17
N ASP A 187 -11.76 19.32 -2.31
CA ASP A 187 -13.17 19.59 -2.55
C ASP A 187 -13.99 18.34 -2.94
N ARG A 188 -13.35 17.16 -2.97
CA ARG A 188 -13.98 15.87 -3.31
C ARG A 188 -14.01 15.00 -2.06
N ASP A 189 -15.05 15.19 -1.26
CA ASP A 189 -15.19 14.47 0.02
C ASP A 189 -15.13 12.95 -0.14
N GLU A 190 -15.65 12.43 -1.24
CA GLU A 190 -15.68 11.02 -1.55
C GLU A 190 -14.31 10.41 -1.85
N LEU A 191 -13.32 11.22 -2.24
CA LEU A 191 -11.95 10.78 -2.57
C LEU A 191 -10.89 11.40 -1.65
N ARG A 192 -11.28 12.13 -0.61
CA ARG A 192 -10.35 12.85 0.28
C ARG A 192 -9.42 11.98 1.10
N ASN A 193 -9.80 10.73 1.37
CA ASN A 193 -8.97 9.81 2.14
C ASN A 193 -7.70 9.41 1.36
N PRO A 194 -6.63 9.00 2.06
CA PRO A 194 -5.37 8.64 1.41
C PRO A 194 -5.55 7.62 0.30
N PHE A 195 -4.91 7.84 -0.84
CA PHE A 195 -4.84 6.93 -1.97
C PHE A 195 -6.19 6.54 -2.60
N GLN A 196 -7.30 7.22 -2.30
CA GLN A 196 -8.59 6.81 -2.85
C GLN A 196 -8.65 7.01 -4.37
N VAL A 197 -8.04 8.08 -4.87
CA VAL A 197 -7.96 8.35 -6.32
C VAL A 197 -7.14 7.28 -7.04
N GLU A 198 -5.99 6.94 -6.47
CA GLU A 198 -5.11 5.90 -7.01
C GLU A 198 -5.76 4.51 -6.92
N MET A 199 -6.42 4.20 -5.82
CA MET A 199 -7.11 2.93 -5.66
C MET A 199 -8.28 2.81 -6.64
N LEU A 200 -9.08 3.87 -6.84
CA LEU A 200 -10.14 3.89 -7.83
C LEU A 200 -9.59 3.66 -9.25
N THR A 201 -8.46 4.32 -9.56
CA THR A 201 -7.77 4.12 -10.84
C THR A 201 -7.39 2.65 -11.05
N VAL A 202 -6.75 2.03 -10.07
CA VAL A 202 -6.33 0.61 -10.17
C VAL A 202 -7.53 -0.33 -10.26
N TYR A 203 -8.61 -0.03 -9.55
CA TYR A 203 -9.84 -0.81 -9.60
C TYR A 203 -10.47 -0.80 -11.01
N LEU A 204 -10.55 0.38 -11.64
CA LEU A 204 -11.05 0.52 -13.00
C LEU A 204 -10.08 -0.08 -14.05
N ILE A 205 -8.74 0.05 -13.85
CA ILE A 205 -7.76 -0.66 -14.68
C ILE A 205 -7.99 -2.16 -14.63
N ARG A 206 -8.32 -2.72 -13.46
CA ARG A 206 -8.65 -4.14 -13.35
C ARG A 206 -9.86 -4.52 -14.18
N CYS A 207 -10.92 -3.71 -14.18
CA CYS A 207 -12.09 -3.94 -15.03
C CYS A 207 -11.71 -3.95 -16.51
N PHE A 208 -11.00 -2.94 -16.96
CA PHE A 208 -10.53 -2.84 -18.34
C PHE A 208 -9.67 -4.05 -18.76
N VAL A 209 -8.74 -4.47 -17.91
CA VAL A 209 -7.83 -5.59 -18.22
C VAL A 209 -8.57 -6.90 -18.40
N MET A 210 -9.58 -7.18 -17.57
CA MET A 210 -10.39 -8.38 -17.70
C MET A 210 -11.23 -8.36 -18.97
N ASP A 211 -11.87 -7.23 -19.26
CA ASP A 211 -12.68 -7.09 -20.47
C ASP A 211 -11.83 -7.14 -21.74
N LEU A 212 -10.62 -6.58 -21.72
CA LEU A 212 -9.68 -6.64 -22.86
C LEU A 212 -9.25 -8.08 -23.16
N VAL A 213 -8.96 -8.88 -22.15
CA VAL A 213 -8.55 -10.28 -22.32
C VAL A 213 -9.71 -11.11 -22.88
N GLU A 214 -10.93 -10.93 -22.34
CA GLU A 214 -12.12 -11.64 -22.85
C GLU A 214 -12.44 -11.21 -24.30
N TYR A 215 -12.30 -9.92 -24.61
CA TYR A 215 -12.47 -9.41 -25.98
C TYR A 215 -11.46 -10.04 -26.95
N MET A 216 -10.17 -10.06 -26.56
CA MET A 216 -9.13 -10.68 -27.39
C MET A 216 -9.34 -12.18 -27.60
N ALA A 217 -9.82 -12.88 -26.57
CA ALA A 217 -10.19 -14.28 -26.68
C ALA A 217 -11.37 -14.49 -27.65
N GLN A 218 -12.38 -13.62 -27.56
CA GLN A 218 -13.53 -13.64 -28.48
C GLN A 218 -13.13 -13.39 -29.94
N VAL A 219 -12.25 -12.40 -30.17
CA VAL A 219 -11.71 -12.13 -31.53
C VAL A 219 -10.95 -13.34 -32.08
N LYS A 220 -10.14 -13.99 -31.24
CA LYS A 220 -9.32 -15.14 -31.65
C LYS A 220 -10.13 -16.43 -31.83
N GLY A 221 -11.09 -16.73 -30.94
CA GLY A 221 -11.81 -18.00 -30.88
C GLY A 221 -13.21 -17.96 -31.52
N GLY A 222 -13.75 -16.77 -31.82
CA GLY A 222 -15.09 -16.62 -32.34
C GLY A 222 -16.13 -17.30 -31.44
N ASN A 223 -16.96 -18.16 -32.03
CA ASN A 223 -18.04 -18.88 -31.33
C ASN A 223 -17.54 -19.92 -30.31
N ASN A 224 -16.27 -20.29 -30.36
CA ASN A 224 -15.68 -21.22 -29.39
C ASN A 224 -15.19 -20.53 -28.12
N ALA A 225 -15.02 -19.21 -28.14
CA ALA A 225 -14.50 -18.48 -27.01
C ALA A 225 -15.48 -18.48 -25.83
N VAL A 226 -14.94 -18.61 -24.64
CA VAL A 226 -15.69 -18.50 -23.37
C VAL A 226 -15.17 -17.32 -22.56
N LYS A 227 -16.00 -16.84 -21.64
CA LYS A 227 -15.58 -15.84 -20.65
C LYS A 227 -14.88 -16.50 -19.48
N LEU A 228 -14.14 -15.73 -18.73
CA LEU A 228 -13.56 -16.17 -17.46
C LEU A 228 -14.66 -16.54 -16.47
N ASP A 229 -14.54 -17.70 -15.82
CA ASP A 229 -15.37 -18.03 -14.66
C ASP A 229 -15.24 -16.96 -13.59
N THR A 230 -16.32 -16.66 -12.89
CA THR A 230 -16.39 -15.59 -11.89
C THR A 230 -15.27 -15.70 -10.84
N ASP A 231 -15.03 -16.90 -10.33
CA ASP A 231 -14.00 -17.13 -9.31
C ASP A 231 -12.58 -16.90 -9.87
N ILE A 232 -12.34 -17.34 -11.11
CA ILE A 232 -11.06 -17.12 -11.79
C ILE A 232 -10.87 -15.64 -12.06
N ARG A 233 -11.88 -14.94 -12.56
CA ARG A 233 -11.87 -13.50 -12.78
C ARG A 233 -11.56 -12.74 -11.49
N ARG A 234 -12.22 -13.11 -10.37
CA ARG A 234 -11.96 -12.53 -9.03
C ARG A 234 -10.54 -12.81 -8.53
N SER A 235 -9.99 -13.99 -8.79
CA SER A 235 -8.67 -14.39 -8.32
C SER A 235 -7.53 -13.57 -8.94
N MET A 236 -7.79 -12.78 -9.98
CA MET A 236 -6.82 -11.93 -10.63
C MET A 236 -6.96 -10.47 -10.22
N GLY A 237 -5.84 -9.85 -9.88
CA GLY A 237 -5.74 -8.43 -9.58
C GLY A 237 -4.85 -7.71 -10.58
N ILE A 238 -4.34 -6.56 -10.15
CA ILE A 238 -3.33 -5.78 -10.85
C ILE A 238 -1.99 -5.91 -10.13
N GLY A 239 -0.98 -6.38 -10.84
CA GLY A 239 0.38 -6.47 -10.34
C GLY A 239 0.97 -5.08 -10.12
N ASN A 240 1.71 -4.94 -9.05
CA ASN A 240 2.54 -3.77 -8.81
C ASN A 240 3.93 -4.24 -8.37
N SER A 241 4.94 -3.85 -9.12
CA SER A 241 6.35 -4.13 -8.79
C SER A 241 7.01 -2.84 -8.37
N THR A 242 6.58 -2.28 -7.29
CA THR A 242 7.39 -1.28 -6.64
C THR A 242 8.42 -2.00 -5.80
N GLY A 243 9.66 -1.64 -5.95
CA GLY A 243 10.70 -2.04 -5.02
C GLY A 243 10.29 -1.72 -3.59
N LEU A 244 11.20 -1.60 -2.72
CA LEU A 244 10.94 -1.26 -1.31
C LEU A 244 10.39 0.18 -1.12
N GLY A 245 9.85 0.80 -2.18
CA GLY A 245 9.41 2.19 -2.25
C GLY A 245 8.40 2.65 -1.19
N MET A 246 7.86 1.71 -0.41
CA MET A 246 6.94 2.07 0.67
C MET A 246 7.64 2.76 1.84
N ALA A 247 8.85 2.32 2.24
CA ALA A 247 9.53 2.95 3.37
C ALA A 247 9.92 4.39 3.08
N PRO A 248 10.53 4.72 1.95
CA PRO A 248 10.78 6.12 1.62
C PRO A 248 9.50 6.93 1.52
N PHE A 249 8.42 6.34 0.99
CA PHE A 249 7.14 7.01 0.97
C PHE A 249 6.67 7.37 2.39
N LEU A 250 6.69 6.43 3.32
CA LEU A 250 6.33 6.68 4.72
C LEU A 250 7.24 7.73 5.37
N VAL A 251 8.54 7.67 5.08
CA VAL A 251 9.52 8.65 5.57
C VAL A 251 9.21 10.06 5.06
N HIS A 252 8.73 10.20 3.82
CA HIS A 252 8.39 11.50 3.25
C HIS A 252 7.00 12.02 3.61
N HIS A 253 6.14 11.19 4.20
CA HIS A 253 4.75 11.53 4.55
C HIS A 253 4.45 11.25 6.03
N PRO A 254 5.16 11.91 6.96
CA PRO A 254 5.09 11.62 8.39
C PRO A 254 3.69 11.84 8.99
N THR A 255 2.93 12.82 8.50
CA THR A 255 1.57 13.06 8.99
C THR A 255 0.58 12.00 8.54
N LEU A 256 0.72 11.49 7.31
CA LEU A 256 -0.06 10.35 6.84
C LEU A 256 0.23 9.10 7.67
N LEU A 257 1.50 8.82 7.92
CA LEU A 257 1.90 7.71 8.76
C LEU A 257 1.30 7.83 10.16
N ASN A 258 1.41 9.01 10.78
CA ASN A 258 0.81 9.28 12.09
C ASN A 258 -0.70 9.04 12.07
N ALA A 259 -1.42 9.57 11.08
CA ALA A 259 -2.87 9.44 11.00
C ALA A 259 -3.31 7.98 10.87
N TRP A 260 -2.64 7.19 10.03
CA TRP A 260 -2.95 5.78 9.83
C TRP A 260 -2.66 4.95 11.08
N ILE A 261 -1.51 5.16 11.72
CA ILE A 261 -1.15 4.46 12.97
C ILE A 261 -2.10 4.88 14.09
N MET A 262 -2.43 6.15 14.21
CA MET A 262 -3.42 6.63 15.19
C MET A 262 -4.77 5.94 15.01
N ALA A 263 -5.25 5.82 13.79
CA ALA A 263 -6.49 5.09 13.49
C ALA A 263 -6.37 3.62 13.93
N ARG A 264 -5.29 2.94 13.56
CA ARG A 264 -5.02 1.56 13.93
C ARG A 264 -4.94 1.35 15.44
N GLU A 265 -4.19 2.18 16.15
CA GLU A 265 -4.03 2.06 17.60
C GLU A 265 -5.32 2.42 18.36
N THR A 266 -6.12 3.34 17.80
CA THR A 266 -7.46 3.64 18.34
C THR A 266 -8.41 2.46 18.14
N ALA A 267 -8.40 1.83 16.96
CA ALA A 267 -9.16 0.60 16.70
C ALA A 267 -8.78 -0.50 17.70
N LEU A 268 -7.48 -0.71 17.91
CA LEU A 268 -6.98 -1.69 18.86
C LEU A 268 -7.48 -1.41 20.29
N ALA A 269 -7.39 -0.17 20.74
CA ALA A 269 -7.85 0.22 22.08
C ALA A 269 -9.37 0.01 22.23
N ARG A 270 -10.17 0.38 21.24
CA ARG A 270 -11.63 0.18 21.22
C ARG A 270 -11.98 -1.30 21.32
N VAL A 271 -11.38 -2.14 20.48
CA VAL A 271 -11.71 -3.58 20.44
C VAL A 271 -11.26 -4.29 21.71
N ARG A 272 -10.08 -3.96 22.25
CA ARG A 272 -9.60 -4.54 23.52
C ARG A 272 -10.49 -4.19 24.72
N ALA A 273 -11.22 -3.09 24.66
CA ALA A 273 -12.15 -2.66 25.71
C ALA A 273 -13.55 -3.30 25.61
N VAL A 274 -13.80 -4.18 24.63
CA VAL A 274 -15.09 -4.87 24.47
C VAL A 274 -15.28 -5.89 25.59
N GLU A 275 -16.39 -5.76 26.32
CA GLU A 275 -16.81 -6.68 27.37
C GLU A 275 -17.82 -7.70 26.87
N SER A 276 -17.81 -8.89 27.45
CA SER A 276 -18.90 -9.87 27.34
C SER A 276 -19.30 -10.18 25.90
N VAL A 277 -18.34 -10.64 25.12
CA VAL A 277 -18.48 -10.88 23.68
C VAL A 277 -19.50 -11.99 23.37
N PRO A 278 -20.48 -11.75 22.48
CA PRO A 278 -21.43 -12.78 22.05
C PRO A 278 -20.74 -13.98 21.37
N SER A 279 -21.30 -15.18 21.53
CA SER A 279 -20.76 -16.42 20.92
C SER A 279 -20.57 -16.30 19.41
N GLN A 280 -21.49 -15.63 18.71
CA GLN A 280 -21.39 -15.42 17.27
C GLN A 280 -20.12 -14.64 16.86
N ILE A 281 -19.71 -13.65 17.65
CA ILE A 281 -18.49 -12.89 17.41
C ILE A 281 -17.25 -13.76 17.67
N PHE A 282 -17.28 -14.61 18.68
CA PHE A 282 -16.23 -15.62 18.88
C PHE A 282 -16.10 -16.54 17.69
N ASP A 283 -17.21 -17.03 17.15
CA ASP A 283 -17.20 -17.94 15.99
C ASP A 283 -16.65 -17.23 14.74
N GLN A 284 -17.02 -15.97 14.53
CA GLN A 284 -16.44 -15.14 13.46
C GLN A 284 -14.92 -14.95 13.65
N MET A 285 -14.48 -14.61 14.86
CA MET A 285 -13.06 -14.42 15.14
C MET A 285 -12.25 -15.70 14.96
N GLU A 286 -12.79 -16.85 15.33
CA GLU A 286 -12.16 -18.14 15.10
C GLU A 286 -11.92 -18.39 13.60
N VAL A 287 -12.92 -18.07 12.75
CA VAL A 287 -12.79 -18.12 11.30
C VAL A 287 -11.68 -17.21 10.81
N HIS A 288 -11.58 -15.99 11.33
CA HIS A 288 -10.51 -15.05 10.94
C HIS A 288 -9.12 -15.54 11.34
N LEU A 289 -8.97 -16.09 12.53
CA LEU A 289 -7.69 -16.65 12.98
C LEU A 289 -7.29 -17.89 12.17
N LYS A 290 -8.24 -18.79 11.87
CA LYS A 290 -7.99 -19.96 11.01
C LYS A 290 -7.55 -19.53 9.61
N ARG A 291 -8.24 -18.56 9.00
CA ARG A 291 -7.86 -17.99 7.70
C ARG A 291 -6.48 -17.34 7.72
N ALA A 292 -6.13 -16.64 8.81
CA ALA A 292 -4.81 -16.05 8.97
C ALA A 292 -3.71 -17.11 8.98
N LEU A 293 -3.95 -18.23 9.69
CA LEU A 293 -3.05 -19.38 9.70
C LEU A 293 -2.96 -20.05 8.32
N ASP A 294 -4.09 -20.29 7.67
CA ASP A 294 -4.12 -20.91 6.33
C ASP A 294 -3.37 -20.06 5.30
N ASN A 295 -3.54 -18.73 5.34
CA ASN A 295 -2.80 -17.82 4.50
C ASN A 295 -1.29 -17.91 4.75
N ALA A 296 -0.87 -18.00 6.00
CA ALA A 296 0.54 -18.14 6.35
C ALA A 296 1.11 -19.49 5.91
N LEU A 297 0.37 -20.59 6.08
CA LEU A 297 0.76 -21.94 5.65
C LEU A 297 0.91 -22.04 4.13
N ASN A 298 0.05 -21.34 3.38
CA ASN A 298 0.09 -21.31 1.92
C ASN A 298 1.10 -20.31 1.35
N TRP A 299 1.87 -19.67 2.20
CA TRP A 299 2.85 -18.67 1.79
C TRP A 299 4.18 -19.32 1.37
N ASN A 300 4.32 -19.57 0.09
CA ASN A 300 5.52 -20.17 -0.47
C ASN A 300 6.62 -19.12 -0.69
N SER A 301 7.55 -19.01 0.22
CA SER A 301 8.79 -18.25 0.00
C SER A 301 9.92 -19.16 -0.43
N LYS A 302 10.66 -18.75 -1.47
CA LYS A 302 11.90 -19.43 -1.88
C LYS A 302 13.13 -18.88 -1.16
N HIS A 303 12.97 -17.81 -0.39
CA HIS A 303 14.07 -17.13 0.29
C HIS A 303 14.40 -17.77 1.63
N ASP A 304 15.64 -18.18 1.83
CA ASP A 304 16.05 -18.97 3.00
C ASP A 304 15.91 -18.24 4.34
N ILE A 305 16.03 -16.92 4.37
CA ILE A 305 15.84 -16.12 5.59
C ILE A 305 14.34 -15.94 5.91
N GLN A 306 13.47 -15.98 4.91
CA GLN A 306 12.02 -15.79 5.10
C GLN A 306 11.31 -17.06 5.55
N LYS A 307 11.76 -18.23 5.08
CA LYS A 307 11.17 -19.53 5.44
C LYS A 307 11.09 -19.76 6.95
N PRO A 308 12.16 -19.56 7.76
CA PRO A 308 12.08 -19.69 9.21
C PRO A 308 11.10 -18.70 9.86
N LYS A 309 11.04 -17.46 9.37
CA LYS A 309 10.10 -16.44 9.88
C LYS A 309 8.65 -16.86 9.65
N ILE A 310 8.33 -17.34 8.45
CA ILE A 310 6.98 -17.81 8.11
C ILE A 310 6.62 -19.05 8.93
N LYS A 311 7.54 -20.02 9.05
CA LYS A 311 7.33 -21.21 9.88
C LYS A 311 7.02 -20.84 11.33
N LYS A 312 7.81 -19.95 11.92
CA LYS A 312 7.58 -19.44 13.27
C LYS A 312 6.23 -18.75 13.39
N LEU A 313 5.84 -17.90 12.42
CA LEU A 313 4.53 -17.27 12.38
C LEU A 313 3.40 -18.30 12.40
N CYS A 314 3.49 -19.39 11.59
CA CYS A 314 2.49 -20.45 11.56
C CYS A 314 2.37 -21.15 12.91
N GLU A 315 3.51 -21.50 13.55
CA GLU A 315 3.52 -22.13 14.88
C GLU A 315 2.89 -21.23 15.95
N GLU A 316 3.19 -19.94 15.94
CA GLU A 316 2.66 -18.96 16.88
C GLU A 316 1.16 -18.68 16.67
N LEU A 317 0.68 -18.62 15.41
CA LEU A 317 -0.75 -18.50 15.09
C LEU A 317 -1.53 -19.76 15.48
N PHE A 318 -0.95 -20.95 15.31
CA PHE A 318 -1.55 -22.18 15.80
C PHE A 318 -1.70 -22.15 17.32
N ASN A 319 -0.67 -21.73 18.05
CA ASN A 319 -0.73 -21.58 19.49
C ASN A 319 -1.77 -20.53 19.94
N ALA A 320 -1.95 -19.46 19.16
CA ALA A 320 -3.00 -18.48 19.40
C ALA A 320 -4.40 -19.07 19.23
N LEU A 321 -4.61 -19.96 18.24
CA LEU A 321 -5.88 -20.70 18.08
C LEU A 321 -6.14 -21.64 19.26
N VAL A 322 -5.12 -22.32 19.77
CA VAL A 322 -5.24 -23.16 20.98
C VAL A 322 -5.66 -22.29 22.17
N LYS A 323 -4.99 -21.16 22.40
CA LYS A 323 -5.32 -20.22 23.47
C LYS A 323 -6.70 -19.62 23.32
N PHE A 324 -7.15 -19.39 22.12
CA PHE A 324 -8.45 -18.80 21.81
C PHE A 324 -9.62 -19.55 22.45
N ASN A 325 -9.53 -20.87 22.56
CA ASN A 325 -10.58 -21.70 23.17
C ASN A 325 -10.82 -21.35 24.65
N ASP A 326 -9.81 -20.85 25.37
CA ASP A 326 -9.91 -20.49 26.78
C ASP A 326 -10.55 -19.11 27.00
N LEU A 327 -10.66 -18.29 25.94
CA LEU A 327 -11.04 -16.87 26.08
C LEU A 327 -12.55 -16.64 26.27
N ARG A 328 -13.39 -17.66 26.04
CA ARG A 328 -14.86 -17.54 26.15
C ARG A 328 -15.33 -17.21 27.58
N SER A 329 -14.51 -17.46 28.60
CA SER A 329 -14.76 -17.15 29.99
C SER A 329 -14.20 -15.80 30.46
N GLU A 330 -13.42 -15.13 29.62
CA GLU A 330 -12.80 -13.86 29.97
C GLU A 330 -13.78 -12.69 29.82
N VAL A 331 -13.70 -11.72 30.72
CA VAL A 331 -14.53 -10.51 30.66
C VAL A 331 -14.12 -9.62 29.50
N TYR A 332 -12.81 -9.51 29.26
CA TYR A 332 -12.19 -8.77 28.15
C TYR A 332 -11.37 -9.72 27.26
N PRO A 333 -12.02 -10.56 26.44
CA PRO A 333 -11.33 -11.64 25.75
C PRO A 333 -10.27 -11.16 24.75
N TRP A 334 -10.49 -10.03 24.10
CA TRP A 334 -9.52 -9.49 23.13
C TRP A 334 -8.31 -8.86 23.80
N ASP A 335 -8.50 -8.25 24.97
CA ASP A 335 -7.38 -7.80 25.79
C ASP A 335 -6.57 -8.97 26.33
N ALA A 336 -7.24 -10.02 26.80
CA ALA A 336 -6.60 -11.26 27.27
C ALA A 336 -5.79 -11.93 26.13
N LEU A 337 -6.36 -12.02 24.92
CA LEU A 337 -5.65 -12.55 23.74
C LEU A 337 -4.42 -11.70 23.39
N TYR A 338 -4.60 -10.38 23.35
CA TYR A 338 -3.52 -9.45 23.05
C TYR A 338 -2.38 -9.57 24.09
N CYS A 339 -2.70 -9.53 25.39
CA CYS A 339 -1.71 -9.65 26.47
C CYS A 339 -1.01 -11.01 26.47
N TRP A 340 -1.73 -12.08 26.12
CA TRP A 340 -1.11 -13.40 25.95
C TRP A 340 -0.14 -13.40 24.76
N ALA A 341 -0.55 -12.83 23.62
CA ALA A 341 0.29 -12.75 22.44
C ALA A 341 1.59 -11.96 22.69
N GLU A 342 1.50 -10.85 23.42
CA GLU A 342 2.69 -10.06 23.79
C GLU A 342 3.74 -10.87 24.56
N LYS A 343 3.30 -11.82 25.40
CA LYS A 343 4.19 -12.63 26.25
C LYS A 343 4.69 -13.89 25.57
N ASN A 344 3.95 -14.43 24.63
CA ASN A 344 4.16 -15.79 24.12
C ASN A 344 4.49 -15.85 22.63
N THR A 345 4.44 -14.75 21.89
CA THR A 345 4.65 -14.76 20.45
C THR A 345 5.61 -13.65 20.02
N GLY A 346 6.15 -13.78 18.82
CA GLY A 346 6.96 -12.76 18.16
C GLY A 346 6.08 -11.64 17.57
N GLU A 347 6.73 -10.56 17.14
CA GLU A 347 6.07 -9.36 16.62
C GLU A 347 5.18 -9.65 15.39
N ASP A 348 5.58 -10.58 14.52
CA ASP A 348 4.80 -10.95 13.32
C ASP A 348 3.42 -11.52 13.69
N ALA A 349 3.36 -12.44 14.67
CA ALA A 349 2.11 -13.02 15.12
C ALA A 349 1.28 -12.00 15.92
N GLN A 350 1.93 -11.17 16.74
CA GLN A 350 1.24 -10.10 17.48
C GLN A 350 0.51 -9.15 16.53
N GLU A 351 1.20 -8.64 15.50
CA GLU A 351 0.58 -7.71 14.55
C GLU A 351 -0.46 -8.39 13.65
N GLN A 352 -0.31 -9.69 13.39
CA GLN A 352 -1.32 -10.50 12.72
C GLN A 352 -2.60 -10.61 13.56
N ILE A 353 -2.47 -10.90 14.85
CA ILE A 353 -3.59 -10.95 15.81
C ILE A 353 -4.24 -9.59 15.93
N VAL A 354 -3.46 -8.50 16.08
CA VAL A 354 -3.97 -7.13 16.12
C VAL A 354 -4.83 -6.82 14.89
N SER A 355 -4.40 -7.24 13.70
CA SER A 355 -5.18 -7.02 12.49
C SER A 355 -6.44 -7.90 12.42
N ALA A 356 -6.37 -9.13 12.93
CA ALA A 356 -7.48 -10.08 12.89
C ALA A 356 -8.62 -9.70 13.85
N ILE A 357 -8.31 -9.17 15.05
CA ILE A 357 -9.34 -8.80 16.02
C ILE A 357 -10.21 -7.61 15.59
N PHE A 358 -9.82 -6.86 14.56
CA PHE A 358 -10.63 -5.78 14.00
C PHE A 358 -11.79 -6.30 13.14
N GLU A 359 -11.66 -7.49 12.58
CA GLU A 359 -12.58 -7.99 11.55
C GLU A 359 -14.04 -8.13 12.03
N PRO A 360 -14.32 -8.65 13.22
CA PRO A 360 -15.69 -8.78 13.69
C PRO A 360 -16.35 -7.46 14.11
N TYR A 361 -15.61 -6.32 14.09
CA TYR A 361 -16.06 -5.05 14.68
C TYR A 361 -16.05 -3.88 13.69
N PRO A 362 -16.82 -3.96 12.57
CA PRO A 362 -16.91 -2.85 11.62
C PRO A 362 -17.33 -1.52 12.29
N GLU A 363 -18.24 -1.59 13.26
CA GLU A 363 -18.78 -0.43 13.99
C GLU A 363 -17.77 0.28 14.89
N LEU A 364 -16.67 -0.39 15.27
CA LEU A 364 -15.61 0.19 16.09
C LEU A 364 -14.40 0.65 15.27
N VAL A 365 -14.31 0.28 14.00
CA VAL A 365 -13.10 0.42 13.19
C VAL A 365 -13.30 1.25 11.94
N ASP A 366 -14.42 1.08 11.23
CA ASP A 366 -14.55 1.62 9.87
C ASP A 366 -14.64 3.15 9.83
N ASP A 367 -15.22 3.78 10.88
CA ASP A 367 -15.27 5.23 11.03
C ASP A 367 -13.90 5.89 11.14
N LEU A 368 -12.90 5.13 11.62
CA LEU A 368 -11.53 5.62 11.78
C LEU A 368 -10.82 5.87 10.42
N ALA A 369 -11.34 5.33 9.35
CA ALA A 369 -10.84 5.64 8.00
C ALA A 369 -10.95 7.13 7.68
N ASP A 370 -11.99 7.80 8.16
CA ASP A 370 -12.19 9.24 7.95
C ASP A 370 -11.20 10.10 8.74
N CYS A 371 -10.64 9.56 9.81
CA CYS A 371 -9.58 10.22 10.60
C CYS A 371 -8.21 10.19 9.89
N MET A 372 -8.06 9.44 8.81
CA MET A 372 -6.79 9.37 8.06
C MET A 372 -6.56 10.59 7.16
N TYR A 373 -7.58 11.42 6.93
CA TYR A 373 -7.43 12.66 6.21
C TYR A 373 -6.76 13.73 7.09
N ILE A 374 -5.61 14.24 6.65
CA ILE A 374 -4.92 15.35 7.31
C ILE A 374 -4.35 16.28 6.25
N ASP A 375 -4.84 17.51 6.23
CA ASP A 375 -4.35 18.59 5.34
C ASP A 375 -3.18 19.39 5.94
N GLU A 376 -2.85 19.18 7.21
CA GLU A 376 -1.91 20.03 7.96
C GLU A 376 -0.44 19.92 7.55
N SER A 377 -0.04 18.86 6.83
CA SER A 377 1.39 18.62 6.58
C SER A 377 2.05 19.66 5.68
N LYS A 378 1.30 20.24 4.74
CA LYS A 378 1.81 21.28 3.83
C LYS A 378 1.98 22.63 4.54
N HIS A 379 1.29 22.84 5.66
CA HIS A 379 1.26 24.10 6.39
C HIS A 379 2.13 24.11 7.65
N PHE A 380 2.79 22.98 7.99
CA PHE A 380 3.67 22.96 9.15
C PHE A 380 4.88 23.85 8.91
N LYS A 381 4.94 24.93 9.65
CA LYS A 381 6.07 25.87 9.64
C LYS A 381 7.01 25.53 10.79
N ILE A 382 8.32 25.71 10.56
CA ILE A 382 9.30 25.61 11.62
C ILE A 382 9.03 26.73 12.63
N ASP A 383 8.95 26.36 13.89
CA ASP A 383 9.01 27.32 14.98
C ASP A 383 10.48 27.65 15.26
N ALA A 384 10.89 28.84 14.84
CA ALA A 384 12.24 29.33 15.00
C ALA A 384 12.41 30.21 16.26
N SER A 385 11.38 30.37 17.10
CA SER A 385 11.41 31.20 18.31
C SER A 385 12.15 30.53 19.47
N GLY A 386 12.33 29.22 19.44
CA GLY A 386 13.05 28.46 20.44
C GLY A 386 14.56 28.56 20.33
N THR A 387 15.26 27.76 21.14
CA THR A 387 16.73 27.66 21.16
C THR A 387 17.22 26.30 20.66
N THR A 388 18.52 26.25 20.32
CA THR A 388 19.20 25.01 19.96
C THR A 388 19.21 23.98 21.10
N ASN A 389 19.25 24.41 22.37
CA ASN A 389 19.14 23.53 23.52
C ASN A 389 17.74 22.89 23.63
N GLN A 390 16.69 23.66 23.37
CA GLN A 390 15.33 23.08 23.31
C GLN A 390 15.21 22.05 22.20
N LEU A 391 15.81 22.30 21.04
CA LEU A 391 15.86 21.33 19.95
C LEU A 391 16.64 20.06 20.32
N LYS A 392 17.76 20.19 21.07
CA LYS A 392 18.50 19.04 21.61
C LYS A 392 17.62 18.15 22.48
N VAL A 393 16.89 18.75 23.42
CA VAL A 393 15.95 18.00 24.28
C VAL A 393 14.94 17.25 23.43
N GLN A 394 14.36 17.88 22.41
CA GLN A 394 13.42 17.22 21.50
C GLN A 394 14.06 16.04 20.75
N ILE A 395 15.33 16.16 20.35
CA ILE A 395 16.09 15.08 19.72
C ILE A 395 16.31 13.93 20.72
N GLU A 396 16.73 14.23 21.93
CA GLU A 396 16.96 13.23 22.98
C GLU A 396 15.68 12.46 23.33
N GLU A 397 14.54 13.15 23.42
CA GLU A 397 13.24 12.53 23.73
C GLU A 397 12.71 11.65 22.58
N ASN A 398 12.85 12.09 21.34
CA ASN A 398 12.19 11.44 20.19
C ASN A 398 13.11 10.60 19.32
N TYR A 399 14.43 10.86 19.37
CA TYR A 399 15.43 10.25 18.49
C TYR A 399 16.63 9.65 19.22
N ALA A 400 16.52 9.33 20.52
CA ALA A 400 17.59 8.65 21.26
C ALA A 400 18.13 7.43 20.51
N TRP A 401 17.25 6.66 19.90
CA TRP A 401 17.58 5.49 19.07
C TRP A 401 18.49 5.83 17.87
N ALA A 402 18.44 7.06 17.35
CA ALA A 402 19.30 7.53 16.27
C ALA A 402 20.67 7.97 16.78
N LEU A 403 20.75 8.42 18.03
CA LEU A 403 22.02 8.83 18.66
C LEU A 403 22.86 7.64 19.15
N GLU A 404 22.22 6.51 19.45
CA GLU A 404 22.89 5.28 19.90
C GLU A 404 23.59 4.53 18.78
N THR A 405 23.36 4.89 17.53
CA THR A 405 23.91 4.21 16.36
C THR A 405 25.27 4.79 15.95
N ASP A 406 26.29 3.95 15.88
CA ASP A 406 27.59 4.33 15.32
C ASP A 406 27.56 4.22 13.78
N TYR A 407 27.46 5.37 13.12
CA TYR A 407 27.45 5.46 11.66
C TYR A 407 28.85 5.43 11.02
N ALA A 408 29.92 5.52 11.82
CA ALA A 408 31.29 5.62 11.31
C ALA A 408 31.95 4.25 11.13
N THR A 409 31.68 3.29 12.03
CA THR A 409 32.40 2.02 12.09
C THR A 409 31.64 0.84 11.51
N ASN A 410 30.37 0.99 11.14
CA ASN A 410 29.50 -0.12 10.78
C ASN A 410 28.81 0.09 9.43
N GLU A 411 29.61 0.11 8.36
CA GLU A 411 29.09 0.19 6.98
C GLU A 411 28.10 -0.92 6.65
N GLU A 412 28.25 -2.12 7.24
CA GLU A 412 27.33 -3.24 7.04
C GLU A 412 25.95 -3.02 7.68
N GLN A 413 25.84 -2.15 8.68
CA GLN A 413 24.56 -1.77 9.26
C GLN A 413 23.82 -0.69 8.46
N ALA A 414 24.48 -0.10 7.49
CA ALA A 414 23.98 0.96 6.67
C ALA A 414 23.64 0.46 5.25
N ARG A 415 22.52 -0.22 5.10
CA ARG A 415 21.91 -0.30 3.77
C ARG A 415 21.22 1.01 3.50
N PHE A 416 21.73 1.74 2.53
CA PHE A 416 21.21 3.04 2.17
C PHE A 416 19.91 2.90 1.40
N TRP A 417 18.93 3.72 1.76
CA TRP A 417 17.88 4.11 0.85
C TRP A 417 18.45 5.17 -0.06
N TYR A 418 18.29 5.00 -1.35
CA TYR A 418 18.73 5.99 -2.31
C TYR A 418 17.59 6.34 -3.26
N VAL A 419 17.62 7.54 -3.78
CA VAL A 419 16.73 8.00 -4.84
C VAL A 419 17.54 8.01 -6.13
N SER A 420 17.11 7.20 -7.11
CA SER A 420 17.69 7.25 -8.44
C SER A 420 17.30 8.57 -9.10
N GLU A 421 18.27 9.37 -9.57
CA GLU A 421 17.99 10.66 -10.21
C GLU A 421 17.16 10.49 -11.48
N ALA A 422 17.43 9.44 -12.25
CA ALA A 422 16.70 9.18 -13.49
C ALA A 422 15.21 8.88 -13.26
N LYS A 423 14.81 8.40 -12.07
CA LYS A 423 13.44 7.93 -11.81
C LYS A 423 12.80 8.52 -10.58
N LEU A 424 13.53 9.25 -9.76
CA LEU A 424 13.08 9.80 -8.47
C LEU A 424 12.39 8.75 -7.58
N GLU A 425 12.64 7.47 -7.83
CA GLU A 425 12.09 6.35 -7.07
C GLU A 425 13.08 5.93 -6.00
N PRO A 426 12.64 5.92 -4.74
CA PRO A 426 13.49 5.46 -3.66
C PRO A 426 13.71 3.95 -3.72
N ARG A 427 14.93 3.52 -3.48
CA ARG A 427 15.36 2.13 -3.52
C ARG A 427 16.17 1.75 -2.29
N LEU A 428 16.09 0.48 -1.89
CA LEU A 428 16.89 -0.08 -0.81
C LEU A 428 18.01 -0.95 -1.38
N GLY A 429 19.18 -0.90 -0.79
CA GLY A 429 20.27 -1.84 -1.02
C GLY A 429 21.55 -1.21 -1.48
N GLU A 430 22.46 -2.04 -1.96
CA GLU A 430 23.68 -1.56 -2.58
C GLU A 430 23.38 -0.78 -3.85
N ARG A 431 24.20 0.23 -4.07
CA ARG A 431 24.19 1.03 -5.27
C ARG A 431 24.37 0.12 -6.50
N HIS A 432 23.38 0.09 -7.37
CA HIS A 432 23.48 -0.70 -8.60
C HIS A 432 24.14 0.13 -9.69
N LYS A 433 24.91 -0.56 -10.53
CA LYS A 433 25.36 -0.07 -11.83
C LYS A 433 24.16 -0.06 -12.79
N GLU A 434 23.20 0.83 -12.54
CA GLU A 434 22.18 1.22 -13.51
C GLU A 434 22.60 2.59 -14.07
N ASP A 435 22.25 2.87 -15.33
CA ASP A 435 22.45 4.20 -15.89
C ASP A 435 21.77 5.25 -14.99
N GLY A 436 22.52 6.25 -14.58
CA GLY A 436 22.07 7.26 -13.59
C GLY A 436 22.30 6.90 -12.11
N GLY A 437 22.91 5.75 -11.79
CA GLY A 437 23.19 5.33 -10.41
C GLY A 437 24.20 6.20 -9.67
N ASP A 438 24.91 7.08 -10.36
CA ASP A 438 25.91 7.97 -9.76
C ASP A 438 25.29 9.15 -8.98
N LEU A 439 23.98 9.34 -9.09
CA LEU A 439 23.26 10.50 -8.59
C LEU A 439 22.28 10.10 -7.45
N GLU A 440 22.53 8.98 -6.80
CA GLU A 440 21.69 8.44 -5.75
C GLU A 440 21.93 9.15 -4.41
N GLN A 441 20.84 9.61 -3.80
CA GLN A 441 20.89 10.29 -2.50
C GLN A 441 20.47 9.33 -1.36
N PRO A 442 21.28 9.17 -0.31
CA PRO A 442 20.90 8.39 0.86
C PRO A 442 19.74 9.04 1.62
N LEU A 443 18.74 8.28 2.00
CA LEU A 443 17.65 8.69 2.87
C LEU A 443 17.95 8.25 4.31
N ALA A 444 18.79 8.98 5.00
CA ALA A 444 19.33 8.60 6.30
C ALA A 444 18.85 9.57 7.40
N ILE A 445 17.54 9.58 7.69
CA ILE A 445 16.99 10.47 8.74
C ILE A 445 17.75 10.33 10.07
N ALA A 446 18.04 9.10 10.49
CA ALA A 446 18.79 8.86 11.72
C ALA A 446 20.19 9.49 11.67
N ARG A 447 20.88 9.38 10.53
CA ARG A 447 22.20 9.99 10.33
C ARG A 447 22.10 11.52 10.30
N ASP A 448 21.09 12.07 9.64
CA ASP A 448 20.88 13.53 9.57
C ASP A 448 20.58 14.10 10.96
N VAL A 449 19.77 13.39 11.77
CA VAL A 449 19.51 13.77 13.17
C VAL A 449 20.78 13.69 14.01
N SER A 450 21.54 12.63 13.90
CA SER A 450 22.82 12.46 14.63
C SER A 450 23.83 13.55 14.24
N SER A 451 23.95 13.84 12.95
CA SER A 451 24.81 14.91 12.44
C SER A 451 24.35 16.28 12.95
N LEU A 452 23.06 16.57 12.89
CA LEU A 452 22.51 17.82 13.43
C LEU A 452 22.81 17.93 14.94
N TYR A 453 22.55 16.89 15.72
CA TYR A 453 22.80 16.87 17.16
C TYR A 453 24.27 17.19 17.50
N ALA A 454 25.21 16.60 16.75
CA ALA A 454 26.62 16.88 16.89
C ALA A 454 26.99 18.34 16.57
N ASN A 455 26.25 19.01 15.69
CA ASN A 455 26.48 20.41 15.32
C ASN A 455 25.84 21.42 16.31
N LEU A 456 24.91 21.00 17.16
CA LEU A 456 24.26 21.87 18.15
C LEU A 456 25.11 22.03 19.41
N GLN A 457 26.31 22.65 19.29
CA GLN A 457 27.25 22.77 20.40
C GLN A 457 27.04 24.06 21.25
N VAL A 458 26.44 25.07 20.67
CA VAL A 458 26.24 26.37 21.31
C VAL A 458 24.76 26.65 21.47
N ASP A 459 24.35 27.10 22.66
CA ASP A 459 22.97 27.56 22.86
C ASP A 459 22.78 28.93 22.22
N GLN A 460 21.91 28.99 21.23
CA GLN A 460 21.58 30.19 20.48
C GLN A 460 20.13 30.13 19.98
N HIS A 461 19.63 31.25 19.49
CA HIS A 461 18.30 31.25 18.85
C HIS A 461 18.28 30.35 17.62
N LEU A 462 17.22 29.54 17.52
CA LEU A 462 17.05 28.61 16.40
C LEU A 462 16.97 29.33 15.05
N ALA A 463 16.42 30.57 15.04
CA ALA A 463 16.42 31.42 13.85
C ALA A 463 17.85 31.75 13.37
N GLU A 464 18.73 32.10 14.28
CA GLU A 464 20.15 32.43 13.96
C GLU A 464 20.86 31.16 13.44
N TYR A 465 20.66 30.06 14.12
CA TYR A 465 21.20 28.76 13.68
C TYR A 465 20.78 28.40 12.27
N LEU A 466 19.47 28.53 11.95
CA LEU A 466 18.91 28.21 10.64
C LEU A 466 19.38 29.15 9.52
N LEU A 467 19.68 30.40 9.83
CA LEU A 467 20.27 31.34 8.87
C LEU A 467 21.71 30.95 8.54
N ALA A 468 22.46 30.47 9.53
CA ALA A 468 23.83 30.00 9.34
C ALA A 468 23.92 28.61 8.71
N ASN A 469 22.90 27.72 8.91
CA ASN A 469 22.89 26.33 8.50
C ASN A 469 21.57 25.98 7.80
N PRO A 470 21.30 26.54 6.62
CA PRO A 470 20.02 26.36 5.92
C PRO A 470 19.77 24.90 5.47
N GLU A 471 20.81 24.09 5.32
CA GLU A 471 20.76 22.66 4.99
C GLU A 471 20.07 21.83 6.08
N HIS A 472 20.10 22.25 7.34
CA HIS A 472 19.43 21.54 8.44
C HIS A 472 17.92 21.83 8.53
N ARG A 473 17.39 22.70 7.67
CA ARG A 473 15.98 23.15 7.73
C ARG A 473 14.98 22.00 7.64
N HIS A 474 15.22 21.04 6.76
CA HIS A 474 14.31 19.90 6.55
C HIS A 474 14.28 18.98 7.77
N ILE A 475 15.43 18.75 8.41
CA ILE A 475 15.53 17.86 9.57
C ILE A 475 14.94 18.51 10.83
N ILE A 476 15.20 19.79 11.06
CA ILE A 476 14.61 20.55 12.17
C ILE A 476 13.08 20.58 12.06
N ARG A 477 12.55 20.84 10.86
CA ARG A 477 11.12 20.74 10.60
C ARG A 477 10.57 19.39 10.98
N ARG A 478 11.28 18.32 10.65
CA ARG A 478 10.88 16.94 10.93
C ARG A 478 10.87 16.63 12.42
N ILE A 479 11.90 17.06 13.16
CA ILE A 479 11.98 16.89 14.61
C ILE A 479 10.82 17.59 15.31
N GLN A 480 10.55 18.83 14.97
CA GLN A 480 9.42 19.58 15.53
C GLN A 480 8.06 18.96 15.18
N LEU A 481 7.96 18.40 13.99
CA LEU A 481 6.75 17.71 13.55
C LEU A 481 6.50 16.44 14.39
N SER A 482 7.54 15.70 14.76
CA SER A 482 7.43 14.50 15.61
C SER A 482 6.85 14.79 16.99
N ASN A 483 7.11 15.97 17.55
CA ASN A 483 6.51 16.39 18.82
C ASN A 483 5.00 16.57 18.72
N LYS A 484 4.51 17.10 17.60
CA LYS A 484 3.07 17.29 17.36
C LYS A 484 2.38 15.98 16.96
N PHE A 485 3.10 15.12 16.25
CA PHE A 485 2.60 13.87 15.65
C PHE A 485 3.45 12.68 16.11
N PRO A 486 3.15 12.08 17.27
CA PRO A 486 4.04 11.10 17.92
C PRO A 486 4.25 9.80 17.13
N TYR A 487 3.36 9.47 16.19
CA TYR A 487 3.50 8.30 15.32
C TYR A 487 3.98 8.67 13.90
N SER A 488 4.69 9.79 13.76
CA SER A 488 5.15 10.28 12.46
C SER A 488 6.53 9.77 12.04
N GLU A 489 7.29 9.16 12.97
CA GLU A 489 8.67 8.75 12.71
C GLU A 489 8.87 7.26 12.95
N VAL A 490 9.42 6.57 11.95
CA VAL A 490 9.84 5.17 12.09
C VAL A 490 11.13 5.15 12.92
N ARG A 491 11.07 4.49 14.07
CA ARG A 491 12.14 4.48 15.07
C ARG A 491 13.22 3.43 14.84
N ASP A 492 13.04 2.57 13.86
CA ASP A 492 14.12 1.71 13.42
C ASP A 492 15.08 2.52 12.54
N ASN A 493 16.35 2.23 12.71
CA ASN A 493 17.30 2.68 11.71
C ASN A 493 16.94 2.01 10.38
N LEU A 494 16.41 2.78 9.42
CA LEU A 494 16.12 2.31 8.07
C LEU A 494 17.36 1.80 7.34
N LEU A 495 18.53 2.03 7.93
CA LEU A 495 19.85 1.57 7.49
C LEU A 495 20.20 0.17 8.05
N ASN A 496 19.29 -0.50 8.74
CA ASN A 496 19.57 -1.81 9.34
C ASN A 496 19.76 -2.86 8.24
N SER A 497 20.93 -3.47 8.18
CA SER A 497 21.28 -4.57 7.26
C SER A 497 20.38 -5.80 7.40
N LYS A 498 19.68 -5.94 8.53
CA LYS A 498 18.72 -7.03 8.80
C LYS A 498 17.33 -6.76 8.24
N MET A 499 17.06 -5.56 7.72
CA MET A 499 15.78 -5.25 7.09
C MET A 499 15.66 -6.02 5.77
N LEU A 500 14.60 -6.78 5.64
CA LEU A 500 14.29 -7.58 4.46
C LEU A 500 13.12 -6.98 3.68
N PRO A 501 12.99 -7.31 2.39
CA PRO A 501 11.83 -6.93 1.59
C PRO A 501 10.50 -7.35 2.22
N ILE A 502 10.47 -8.46 2.96
CA ILE A 502 9.29 -8.94 3.67
C ILE A 502 8.83 -7.95 4.75
N ASP A 503 9.75 -7.23 5.39
CA ASP A 503 9.40 -6.26 6.43
C ASP A 503 8.64 -5.06 5.81
N MET A 504 9.01 -4.68 4.60
CA MET A 504 8.30 -3.65 3.83
C MET A 504 7.00 -4.14 3.23
N LEU A 505 6.94 -5.40 2.88
CA LEU A 505 5.73 -5.99 2.33
C LEU A 505 4.57 -5.93 3.32
N ARG A 506 4.82 -6.22 4.60
CA ARG A 506 3.80 -6.16 5.64
C ARG A 506 3.11 -4.80 5.68
N CYS A 507 3.87 -3.71 5.50
CA CYS A 507 3.31 -2.38 5.35
C CYS A 507 2.38 -2.28 4.13
N LYS A 508 2.77 -2.83 2.98
CA LYS A 508 1.94 -2.82 1.77
C LYS A 508 0.66 -3.63 1.92
N LEU A 509 0.71 -4.77 2.60
CA LEU A 509 -0.47 -5.57 2.90
C LEU A 509 -1.44 -4.79 3.79
N SER A 510 -0.93 -4.21 4.88
CA SER A 510 -1.75 -3.52 5.86
C SER A 510 -2.29 -2.18 5.36
N PHE A 511 -1.46 -1.36 4.74
CA PHE A 511 -1.84 -0.02 4.29
C PHE A 511 -2.63 -0.04 2.98
N PHE A 512 -2.10 -0.71 1.95
CA PHE A 512 -2.76 -0.71 0.64
C PHE A 512 -3.83 -1.80 0.51
N GLY A 513 -3.72 -2.89 1.27
CA GLY A 513 -4.59 -4.05 1.13
C GLY A 513 -4.14 -5.01 0.02
N ALA A 514 -2.85 -5.02 -0.32
CA ALA A 514 -2.32 -6.00 -1.26
C ALA A 514 -2.53 -7.44 -0.76
N THR A 515 -2.75 -8.38 -1.67
CA THR A 515 -3.11 -9.76 -1.30
C THR A 515 -2.06 -10.78 -1.64
N LYS A 516 -1.25 -10.53 -2.65
CA LYS A 516 -0.23 -11.48 -3.07
C LYS A 516 1.16 -10.88 -2.99
N PHE A 517 2.07 -11.74 -2.63
CA PHE A 517 3.47 -11.45 -2.43
C PHE A 517 4.33 -12.49 -3.13
N ASP A 518 5.27 -12.04 -3.92
CA ASP A 518 6.29 -12.91 -4.51
C ASP A 518 7.67 -12.28 -4.25
N PRO A 519 8.33 -12.61 -3.13
CA PRO A 519 9.69 -12.16 -2.85
C PRO A 519 10.68 -13.00 -3.66
N ARG A 520 10.87 -12.65 -4.93
CA ARG A 520 11.82 -13.37 -5.78
C ARG A 520 13.27 -12.98 -5.55
N SER A 521 13.50 -11.90 -4.84
CA SER A 521 14.84 -11.43 -4.50
C SER A 521 14.81 -10.69 -3.18
N ASP A 522 15.96 -10.45 -2.61
CA ASP A 522 16.19 -9.59 -1.47
C ASP A 522 15.88 -8.09 -1.76
N ARG A 523 15.61 -7.73 -3.01
CA ARG A 523 15.47 -6.34 -3.50
C ARG A 523 14.08 -5.99 -4.00
N TRP A 524 13.29 -6.96 -4.47
CA TRP A 524 12.03 -6.70 -5.16
C TRP A 524 10.87 -7.47 -4.56
N VAL A 525 9.76 -6.77 -4.42
CA VAL A 525 8.49 -7.34 -3.97
C VAL A 525 7.46 -7.13 -5.07
N ARG A 526 6.86 -8.22 -5.54
CA ARG A 526 5.67 -8.17 -6.38
C ARG A 526 4.44 -8.29 -5.50
N ILE A 527 3.57 -7.31 -5.58
CA ILE A 527 2.26 -7.33 -4.91
C ILE A 527 1.16 -7.38 -5.94
N CYS A 528 0.00 -7.86 -5.52
CA CYS A 528 -1.21 -7.86 -6.30
C CYS A 528 -2.28 -7.04 -5.59
N LEU A 529 -2.76 -6.00 -6.26
CA LEU A 529 -3.84 -5.16 -5.78
C LEU A 529 -5.17 -5.70 -6.31
N PHE A 530 -6.22 -5.66 -5.51
CA PHE A 530 -7.58 -6.10 -5.82
C PHE A 530 -7.72 -7.59 -6.21
N LYS A 531 -6.73 -8.44 -5.90
CA LYS A 531 -6.92 -9.89 -6.01
C LYS A 531 -8.03 -10.33 -5.05
N ASN A 532 -8.96 -11.15 -5.52
CA ASN A 532 -10.18 -11.62 -4.85
C ASN A 532 -11.22 -10.52 -4.54
N ALA A 533 -10.96 -9.27 -4.85
CA ALA A 533 -11.92 -8.19 -4.66
C ALA A 533 -13.15 -8.36 -5.58
N PRO A 534 -14.35 -7.96 -5.13
CA PRO A 534 -15.54 -7.99 -5.97
C PRO A 534 -15.39 -7.04 -7.16
N PHE A 535 -16.02 -7.38 -8.29
CA PHE A 535 -16.20 -6.47 -9.41
C PHE A 535 -17.41 -5.55 -9.16
N PRO A 536 -17.61 -4.48 -9.95
CA PRO A 536 -18.71 -3.53 -9.74
C PRO A 536 -20.09 -4.15 -9.53
N HIS A 537 -20.43 -5.17 -10.31
CA HIS A 537 -21.73 -5.86 -10.23
C HIS A 537 -21.86 -6.80 -9.02
N GLU A 538 -20.77 -7.10 -8.34
CA GLU A 538 -20.69 -7.97 -7.16
C GLU A 538 -20.56 -7.17 -5.85
N LEU A 539 -20.45 -5.83 -5.92
CA LEU A 539 -20.26 -4.98 -4.74
C LEU A 539 -21.46 -5.09 -3.80
N THR A 540 -21.18 -5.47 -2.58
CA THR A 540 -22.14 -5.55 -1.48
C THR A 540 -21.53 -4.90 -0.23
N ASN A 541 -22.36 -4.62 0.77
CA ASN A 541 -21.87 -4.12 2.06
C ASN A 541 -21.09 -5.18 2.87
N ALA A 542 -21.05 -6.43 2.41
CA ALA A 542 -20.27 -7.49 3.05
C ALA A 542 -18.79 -7.37 2.67
N ASP A 543 -17.97 -6.91 3.61
CA ASP A 543 -16.51 -6.77 3.45
C ASP A 543 -15.78 -8.03 3.94
N ASN A 544 -16.08 -9.18 3.33
CA ASN A 544 -15.51 -10.49 3.69
C ASN A 544 -14.59 -11.10 2.63
N TRP A 545 -14.35 -10.41 1.53
CA TRP A 545 -13.60 -10.87 0.37
C TRP A 545 -12.08 -10.89 0.55
N SER A 546 -11.55 -10.11 1.51
CA SER A 546 -10.10 -9.89 1.70
C SER A 546 -9.32 -11.14 2.04
N TYR A 547 -10.00 -12.16 2.53
CA TYR A 547 -9.44 -13.48 2.74
C TYR A 547 -9.78 -14.33 1.52
N GLY A 548 -8.85 -14.43 0.60
CA GLY A 548 -9.04 -15.32 -0.54
C GLY A 548 -9.42 -16.72 -0.06
N THR A 549 -10.62 -17.12 -0.32
CA THR A 549 -10.95 -18.54 -0.23
C THR A 549 -10.18 -19.23 -1.34
N SER A 550 -9.02 -19.77 -1.03
CA SER A 550 -8.57 -20.96 -1.72
C SER A 550 -9.50 -22.11 -1.28
N GLN A 551 -10.76 -22.04 -1.69
CA GLN A 551 -11.55 -23.25 -1.86
C GLN A 551 -11.20 -23.77 -3.24
N CYS A 552 -10.29 -24.69 -3.27
CA CYS A 552 -10.21 -25.79 -4.20
C CYS A 552 -9.68 -26.99 -3.44
#